data_b63f14fbbd5a2ede6ffd3aabb5e47b54
#
_entry.id   b63f14fbbd5a2ede6ffd3aabb5e47b54
#
_cell.length_a   1.000
_cell.length_b   1.000
_cell.length_c   1.000
_cell.angle_alpha   90.00
_cell.angle_beta   90.00
_cell.angle_gamma   90.00
#
_symmetry.space_group_name_H-M   'P 1'
#
loop_
_entity.id
_entity.type
_entity.pdbx_description
1 polymer ?
#
loop_
_entity_poly.entity_id
_entity_poly.type
_entity_poly.pdbx_seq_one_letter_code
_entity_poly.pdbx_strand_id
1 'polypeptide(L)'
;DSLTTLDWIGVVLALITATVHFVIGATFFPQPLAIAFLLAAGGFVGAIGLLLVDYRRPLLYLVGIPYTGFQIVAWYAINRPGLADIGPATAIDKVTQLVLIVVLVLLYQWEA
;
A
#
# COMPACT_ATOMS: atom_id res chain seq x y z
N ASP A 1 -2.95 -6.54 22.54
CA ASP A 1 -1.98 -7.55 22.14
C ASP A 1 -0.82 -6.96 21.39
N SER A 2 0.33 -7.59 21.52
CA SER A 2 1.52 -7.15 20.81
C SER A 2 1.40 -7.40 19.31
N LEU A 3 2.05 -6.56 18.53
CA LEU A 3 2.16 -6.77 17.10
C LEU A 3 3.09 -7.96 16.82
N THR A 4 2.70 -8.80 15.87
CA THR A 4 3.50 -9.95 15.48
C THR A 4 4.60 -9.54 14.51
N THR A 5 5.54 -10.45 14.24
CA THR A 5 6.54 -10.23 13.20
C THR A 5 5.89 -9.97 11.86
N LEU A 6 4.79 -10.66 11.55
CA LEU A 6 4.09 -10.48 10.29
C LEU A 6 3.44 -9.09 10.22
N ASP A 7 2.92 -8.57 11.33
CA ASP A 7 2.44 -7.18 11.39
C ASP A 7 3.56 -6.19 11.03
N TRP A 8 4.75 -6.40 11.58
CA TRP A 8 5.88 -5.50 11.30
C TRP A 8 6.34 -5.61 9.86
N ILE A 9 6.30 -6.79 9.26
CA ILE A 9 6.57 -6.95 7.83
C ILE A 9 5.56 -6.13 7.03
N GLY A 10 4.29 -6.19 7.39
CA GLY A 10 3.25 -5.38 6.77
C GLY A 10 3.52 -3.88 6.90
N VAL A 11 3.95 -3.43 8.07
CA VAL A 11 4.31 -2.02 8.29
C VAL A 11 5.44 -1.58 7.36
N VAL A 12 6.49 -2.39 7.25
CA VAL A 12 7.62 -2.06 6.36
C VAL A 12 7.15 -1.99 4.90
N LEU A 13 6.36 -2.96 4.46
CA LEU A 13 5.83 -2.96 3.09
C LEU A 13 4.95 -1.74 2.83
N ALA A 14 4.09 -1.39 3.79
CA ALA A 14 3.23 -0.22 3.67
C ALA A 14 4.06 1.08 3.63
N LEU A 15 5.15 1.15 4.39
CA LEU A 15 6.04 2.30 4.34
C LEU A 15 6.74 2.42 2.99
N ILE A 16 7.14 1.31 2.39
CA ILE A 16 7.78 1.34 1.07
C ILE A 16 6.81 1.90 0.04
N THR A 17 5.60 1.36 -0.04
CA THR A 17 4.62 1.83 -1.02
C THR A 17 4.17 3.27 -0.72
N ALA A 18 4.02 3.64 0.57
CA ALA A 18 3.70 5.02 0.95
C ALA A 18 4.77 5.99 0.48
N THR A 19 6.05 5.62 0.64
CA THR A 19 7.18 6.46 0.23
C THR A 19 7.18 6.65 -1.28
N VAL A 20 6.99 5.59 -2.05
CA VAL A 20 6.93 5.69 -3.52
C VAL A 20 5.80 6.61 -3.94
N HIS A 21 4.61 6.44 -3.38
CA HIS A 21 3.45 7.27 -3.71
C HIS A 21 3.67 8.72 -3.30
N PHE A 22 4.26 8.96 -2.14
CA PHE A 22 4.55 10.33 -1.68
C PHE A 22 5.55 11.02 -2.61
N VAL A 23 6.64 10.35 -2.97
CA VAL A 23 7.69 10.95 -3.82
C VAL A 23 7.12 11.28 -5.19
N ILE A 24 6.39 10.36 -5.81
CA ILE A 24 5.78 10.59 -7.12
C ILE A 24 4.73 11.70 -7.03
N GLY A 25 3.87 11.65 -6.02
CA GLY A 25 2.84 12.67 -5.83
C GLY A 25 3.42 14.06 -5.61
N ALA A 26 4.45 14.18 -4.79
CA ALA A 26 5.11 15.46 -4.53
C ALA A 26 5.82 15.99 -5.78
N THR A 27 6.41 15.09 -6.58
CA THR A 27 7.13 15.46 -7.79
C THR A 27 6.20 16.06 -8.86
N PHE A 28 5.01 15.48 -9.02
CA PHE A 28 4.09 15.89 -10.07
C PHE A 28 2.92 16.75 -9.58
N PHE A 29 2.91 17.12 -8.32
CA PHE A 29 1.90 18.04 -7.77
C PHE A 29 1.93 19.35 -8.56
N PRO A 30 0.79 19.95 -8.90
CA PRO A 30 -0.59 19.67 -8.45
C PRO A 30 -1.46 18.88 -9.45
N GLN A 31 -0.88 18.05 -10.29
CA GLN A 31 -1.68 17.26 -11.22
C GLN A 31 -2.66 16.36 -10.45
N PRO A 32 -3.89 16.12 -10.99
CA PRO A 32 -4.89 15.35 -10.27
C PRO A 32 -4.45 13.96 -9.85
N LEU A 33 -3.72 13.25 -10.71
CA LEU A 33 -3.20 11.93 -10.37
C LEU A 33 -2.16 11.99 -9.26
N ALA A 34 -1.35 13.06 -9.23
CA ALA A 34 -0.38 13.27 -8.16
C ALA A 34 -1.07 13.48 -6.81
N ILE A 35 -2.19 14.19 -6.80
CA ILE A 35 -2.99 14.37 -5.58
C ILE A 35 -3.51 13.01 -5.10
N ALA A 36 -3.99 12.16 -6.02
CA ALA A 36 -4.43 10.82 -5.68
C ALA A 36 -3.29 9.99 -5.07
N PHE A 37 -2.07 10.13 -5.57
CA PHE A 37 -0.89 9.46 -5.03
C PHE A 37 -0.58 9.93 -3.60
N LEU A 38 -0.69 11.23 -3.35
CA LEU A 38 -0.48 11.77 -2.00
C LEU A 38 -1.55 11.26 -1.02
N LEU A 39 -2.79 11.17 -1.47
CA LEU A 39 -3.87 10.62 -0.66
C LEU A 39 -3.64 9.14 -0.37
N ALA A 40 -3.16 8.37 -1.35
CA ALA A 40 -2.83 6.98 -1.16
C ALA A 40 -1.72 6.80 -0.13
N ALA A 41 -0.67 7.63 -0.21
CA ALA A 41 0.41 7.62 0.77
C ALA A 41 -0.11 7.92 2.17
N GLY A 42 -0.97 8.94 2.30
CA GLY A 42 -1.60 9.30 3.57
C GLY A 42 -2.44 8.17 4.16
N GLY A 43 -3.16 7.45 3.30
CA GLY A 43 -3.95 6.30 3.73
C GLY A 43 -3.10 5.16 4.31
N PHE A 44 -1.98 4.85 3.66
CA PHE A 44 -1.05 3.84 4.19
C PHE A 44 -0.46 4.26 5.53
N VAL A 45 -0.01 5.51 5.64
CA VAL A 45 0.56 6.04 6.89
C VAL A 45 -0.51 6.06 7.99
N GLY A 46 -1.72 6.48 7.65
CA GLY A 46 -2.83 6.47 8.60
C GLY A 46 -3.16 5.08 9.10
N ALA A 47 -3.18 4.10 8.20
CA ALA A 47 -3.42 2.70 8.58
C ALA A 47 -2.34 2.17 9.50
N ILE A 48 -1.07 2.50 9.24
CA ILE A 48 0.04 2.13 10.13
C ILE A 48 -0.19 2.73 11.52
N GLY A 49 -0.55 4.01 11.59
CA GLY A 49 -0.83 4.66 12.87
C GLY A 49 -1.95 3.96 13.65
N LEU A 50 -3.03 3.61 12.96
CA LEU A 50 -4.15 2.90 13.58
C LEU A 50 -3.73 1.51 14.06
N LEU A 51 -2.89 0.81 13.30
CA LEU A 51 -2.37 -0.48 13.71
C LEU A 51 -1.53 -0.37 14.97
N LEU A 52 -0.67 0.65 15.04
CA LEU A 52 0.22 0.85 16.19
C LEU A 52 -0.55 1.17 17.47
N VAL A 53 -1.73 1.79 17.37
CA VAL A 53 -2.59 2.05 18.53
C VAL A 53 -3.65 0.96 18.74
N ASP A 54 -3.50 -0.16 18.04
CA ASP A 54 -4.38 -1.33 18.18
C ASP A 54 -5.84 -1.03 17.87
N TYR A 55 -6.09 -0.22 16.84
CA TYR A 55 -7.44 0.15 16.44
C TYR A 55 -7.98 -0.84 15.41
N ARG A 56 -8.89 -1.72 15.82
CA ARG A 56 -9.66 -2.61 14.94
C ARG A 56 -8.79 -3.33 13.90
N ARG A 57 -7.75 -4.04 14.35
CA ARG A 57 -6.81 -4.72 13.45
C ARG A 57 -7.47 -5.56 12.35
N PRO A 58 -8.45 -6.44 12.65
CA PRO A 58 -9.06 -7.22 11.58
C PRO A 58 -9.69 -6.36 10.50
N LEU A 59 -10.29 -5.23 10.87
CA LEU A 59 -10.88 -4.31 9.91
C LEU A 59 -9.80 -3.64 9.05
N LEU A 60 -8.66 -3.27 9.66
CA LEU A 60 -7.54 -2.69 8.92
C LEU A 60 -7.01 -3.66 7.88
N TYR A 61 -6.83 -4.93 8.24
CA TYR A 61 -6.38 -5.94 7.28
C TYR A 61 -7.39 -6.11 6.15
N LEU A 62 -8.66 -6.23 6.51
CA LEU A 62 -9.72 -6.44 5.54
C LEU A 62 -9.84 -5.27 4.55
N VAL A 63 -9.80 -4.04 5.04
CA VAL A 63 -9.91 -2.84 4.19
C VAL A 63 -8.62 -2.64 3.38
N GLY A 64 -7.47 -2.96 3.97
CA GLY A 64 -6.18 -2.81 3.30
C GLY A 64 -6.05 -3.67 2.05
N ILE A 65 -6.71 -4.82 2.00
CA ILE A 65 -6.66 -5.71 0.83
C ILE A 65 -7.24 -5.03 -0.41
N PRO A 66 -8.51 -4.59 -0.43
CA PRO A 66 -9.04 -3.90 -1.61
C PRO A 66 -8.41 -2.53 -1.82
N TYR A 67 -8.01 -1.85 -0.76
CA TYR A 67 -7.36 -0.54 -0.87
C TYR A 67 -6.07 -0.66 -1.69
N THR A 68 -5.24 -1.65 -1.36
CA THR A 68 -3.99 -1.90 -2.08
C THR A 68 -4.26 -2.49 -3.46
N GLY A 69 -5.18 -3.44 -3.55
CA GLY A 69 -5.53 -4.10 -4.82
C GLY A 69 -6.08 -3.13 -5.85
N PHE A 70 -6.92 -2.20 -5.42
CA PHE A 70 -7.45 -1.17 -6.31
C PHE A 70 -6.33 -0.34 -6.96
N GLN A 71 -5.29 -0.03 -6.21
CA GLN A 71 -4.17 0.75 -6.73
C GLN A 71 -3.42 0.01 -7.84
N ILE A 72 -3.26 -1.31 -7.69
CA ILE A 72 -2.63 -2.13 -8.73
C ILE A 72 -3.49 -2.17 -9.99
N VAL A 73 -4.79 -2.39 -9.83
CA VAL A 73 -5.72 -2.44 -10.95
C VAL A 73 -5.79 -1.09 -11.65
N ALA A 74 -5.90 0.00 -10.89
CA ALA A 74 -5.96 1.35 -11.46
C ALA A 74 -4.68 1.70 -12.21
N TRP A 75 -3.52 1.34 -11.65
CA TRP A 75 -2.25 1.55 -12.33
C TRP A 75 -2.21 0.85 -13.68
N TYR A 76 -2.59 -0.42 -13.71
CA TYR A 76 -2.58 -1.18 -14.96
C TYR A 76 -3.58 -0.61 -15.97
N ALA A 77 -4.79 -0.28 -15.51
CA ALA A 77 -5.84 0.23 -16.39
C ALA A 77 -5.47 1.60 -16.99
N ILE A 78 -4.83 2.46 -16.20
CA ILE A 78 -4.46 3.81 -16.65
C ILE A 78 -3.24 3.77 -17.57
N ASN A 79 -2.22 3.01 -17.21
CA ASN A 79 -0.94 3.04 -17.89
C ASN A 79 -0.79 1.97 -18.98
N ARG A 80 -1.45 0.83 -18.82
CA ARG A 80 -1.36 -0.32 -19.73
C ARG A 80 0.08 -0.62 -20.13
N PRO A 81 1.00 -0.77 -19.15
CA PRO A 81 2.42 -0.87 -19.44
C PRO A 81 2.77 -2.21 -20.04
N GLY A 82 3.69 -2.20 -21.02
CA GLY A 82 4.43 -3.41 -21.40
C GLY A 82 5.57 -3.62 -20.41
N LEU A 83 6.23 -4.77 -20.47
CA LEU A 83 7.34 -5.06 -19.55
C LEU A 83 8.48 -4.05 -19.68
N ALA A 84 8.72 -3.58 -20.91
CA ALA A 84 9.77 -2.61 -21.16
C ALA A 84 9.47 -1.21 -20.61
N ASP A 85 8.20 -0.95 -20.28
CA ASP A 85 7.76 0.37 -19.80
C ASP A 85 7.76 0.48 -18.28
N ILE A 86 8.06 -0.62 -17.57
CA ILE A 86 8.03 -0.65 -16.12
C ILE A 86 9.40 -0.24 -15.59
N GLY A 87 9.47 0.93 -14.96
CA GLY A 87 10.69 1.41 -14.34
C GLY A 87 10.94 0.73 -12.98
N PRO A 88 12.17 0.87 -12.44
CA PRO A 88 12.53 0.24 -11.17
C PRO A 88 11.62 0.62 -10.00
N ALA A 89 11.28 1.90 -9.87
CA ALA A 89 10.44 2.37 -8.77
C ALA A 89 9.04 1.75 -8.85
N THR A 90 8.46 1.69 -10.05
CA THR A 90 7.14 1.09 -10.26
C THR A 90 7.18 -0.40 -10.00
N ALA A 91 8.23 -1.09 -10.46
CA ALA A 91 8.37 -2.52 -10.23
C ALA A 91 8.46 -2.83 -8.73
N ILE A 92 9.28 -2.07 -8.00
CA ILE A 92 9.40 -2.21 -6.54
C ILE A 92 8.05 -1.98 -5.87
N ASP A 93 7.35 -0.93 -6.26
CA ASP A 93 6.04 -0.61 -5.66
C ASP A 93 5.02 -1.72 -5.89
N LYS A 94 4.91 -2.22 -7.13
CA LYS A 94 3.90 -3.23 -7.45
C LYS A 94 4.21 -4.58 -6.82
N VAL A 95 5.47 -4.98 -6.78
CA VAL A 95 5.86 -6.21 -6.06
C VAL A 95 5.58 -6.03 -4.56
N THR A 96 5.92 -4.89 -3.99
CA THR A 96 5.65 -4.58 -2.58
C THR A 96 4.16 -4.66 -2.28
N GLN A 97 3.32 -4.10 -3.14
CA GLN A 97 1.88 -4.13 -2.96
C GLN A 97 1.31 -5.54 -3.06
N LEU A 98 1.80 -6.36 -3.99
CA LEU A 98 1.36 -7.75 -4.09
C LEU A 98 1.73 -8.56 -2.85
N VAL A 99 2.96 -8.39 -2.36
CA VAL A 99 3.40 -9.06 -1.14
C VAL A 99 2.60 -8.54 0.06
N LEU A 100 2.33 -7.25 0.11
CA LEU A 100 1.51 -6.66 1.18
C LEU A 100 0.10 -7.27 1.21
N ILE A 101 -0.52 -7.47 0.05
CA ILE A 101 -1.83 -8.11 -0.01
C ILE A 101 -1.77 -9.52 0.57
N VAL A 102 -0.74 -10.30 0.22
CA VAL A 102 -0.58 -11.64 0.78
C VAL A 102 -0.44 -11.57 2.30
N VAL A 103 0.38 -10.65 2.80
CA VAL A 103 0.57 -10.46 4.25
C VAL A 103 -0.75 -10.09 4.92
N LEU A 104 -1.52 -9.19 4.32
CA LEU A 104 -2.81 -8.77 4.88
C LEU A 104 -3.83 -9.92 4.91
N VAL A 105 -3.86 -10.75 3.86
CA VAL A 105 -4.73 -11.93 3.84
C VAL A 105 -4.35 -12.89 4.98
N LEU A 106 -3.06 -13.16 5.16
CA LEU A 106 -2.60 -14.04 6.23
C LEU A 106 -2.93 -13.47 7.60
N LEU A 107 -2.70 -12.18 7.80
CA LEU A 107 -3.02 -11.51 9.07
C LEU A 107 -4.52 -11.57 9.35
N TYR A 108 -5.34 -11.33 8.34
CA TYR A 108 -6.78 -11.38 8.51
C TYR A 108 -7.24 -12.79 8.91
N GLN A 109 -6.69 -13.82 8.26
CA GLN A 109 -7.04 -15.20 8.57
C GLN A 109 -6.63 -15.60 9.97
N TRP A 110 -5.51 -15.09 10.46
CA TRP A 110 -4.97 -15.51 11.76
C TRP A 110 -5.47 -14.68 12.94
N GLU A 111 -5.87 -13.42 12.71
CA GLU A 111 -6.29 -12.53 13.80
C GLU A 111 -7.78 -12.15 13.76
N ALA A 112 -8.49 -12.51 12.72
CA ALA A 112 -9.91 -12.17 12.60
C ALA A 112 -10.82 -13.16 13.35
#